data_3e30c0632cbfc0f7632897ae643fceb0
#
_entry.id   3e30c0632cbfc0f7632897ae643fceb0
#
_cell.length_a   1.000
_cell.length_b   1.000
_cell.length_c   1.000
_cell.angle_alpha   90.00
_cell.angle_beta   90.00
_cell.angle_gamma   90.00
#
_symmetry.space_group_name_H-M   'P 1'
#
loop_
_entity.id
_entity.type
_entity.pdbx_description
1 polymer ?
#
loop_
_entity_poly.entity_id
_entity_poly.type
_entity_poly.pdbx_seq_one_letter_code
_entity_poly.pdbx_strand_id
1 'polypeptide(L)'
;MFLGKIKRNFMNLIRRVKLSLLILKMTFGKEGESIAPIFKEINSDVDNGSYSYPKVIWLYWHSHDDIPEVVRLCVDRVRTFCPDYKVNFLNASSINEYITLPDIPDSLPLAIKADYIRLMLLEKYGGVWMASSIFLNEDFGWISKMIRNHDAFVFYSDECTIALDGPITENWFIISPIGSPFIKAWLKELSLCIFSEDPVNYYSSIKYDKKYVQNLTKPDYLLCYISAIKVLKESKFKVLYASSKSVGHYFNYKYQFNGS
;
A
#
# COMPACT_ATOMS: atom_id res chain seq x y z
N MET A 1 26.39 -28.33 2.67
CA MET A 1 25.20 -28.33 1.79
C MET A 1 24.05 -29.20 2.31
N PHE A 2 24.25 -30.42 2.81
CA PHE A 2 23.23 -31.33 3.30
C PHE A 2 22.48 -30.84 4.57
N LEU A 3 23.22 -30.36 5.57
CA LEU A 3 22.65 -29.79 6.82
C LEU A 3 21.73 -28.57 6.59
N GLY A 4 22.07 -27.72 5.62
CA GLY A 4 21.22 -26.57 5.26
C GLY A 4 19.88 -26.98 4.64
N LYS A 5 19.85 -28.06 3.85
CA LYS A 5 18.63 -28.61 3.25
C LYS A 5 17.72 -29.23 4.34
N ILE A 6 18.30 -29.93 5.31
CA ILE A 6 17.56 -30.52 6.46
C ILE A 6 16.95 -29.39 7.31
N LYS A 7 17.71 -28.39 7.68
CA LYS A 7 17.22 -27.24 8.45
C LYS A 7 16.07 -26.52 7.74
N ARG A 8 16.20 -26.29 6.43
CA ARG A 8 15.14 -25.68 5.61
C ARG A 8 13.88 -26.52 5.58
N ASN A 9 13.98 -27.85 5.37
CA ASN A 9 12.83 -28.75 5.33
C ASN A 9 12.14 -28.83 6.69
N PHE A 10 12.90 -28.84 7.78
CA PHE A 10 12.37 -28.80 9.14
C PHE A 10 11.62 -27.49 9.42
N MET A 11 12.17 -26.35 9.04
CA MET A 11 11.50 -25.05 9.18
C MET A 11 10.21 -24.99 8.34
N ASN A 12 10.23 -25.55 7.12
CA ASN A 12 9.02 -25.63 6.29
C ASN A 12 7.95 -26.53 6.91
N LEU A 13 8.33 -27.61 7.56
CA LEU A 13 7.39 -28.49 8.27
C LEU A 13 6.75 -27.74 9.45
N ILE A 14 7.55 -27.05 10.26
CA ILE A 14 7.04 -26.23 11.37
C ILE A 14 6.06 -25.17 10.86
N ARG A 15 6.39 -24.48 9.74
CA ARG A 15 5.50 -23.49 9.13
C ARG A 15 4.17 -24.13 8.69
N ARG A 16 4.19 -25.29 8.06
CA ARG A 16 2.98 -26.03 7.64
C ARG A 16 2.13 -26.42 8.85
N VAL A 17 2.72 -26.94 9.91
CA VAL A 17 1.99 -27.31 11.14
C VAL A 17 1.36 -26.08 11.77
N LYS A 18 2.11 -24.96 11.91
CA LYS A 18 1.57 -23.70 12.43
C LYS A 18 0.41 -23.19 11.57
N LEU A 19 0.53 -23.24 10.25
CA LEU A 19 -0.53 -22.84 9.33
C LEU A 19 -1.78 -23.72 9.49
N SER A 20 -1.61 -25.05 9.56
CA SER A 20 -2.73 -25.98 9.76
C SER A 20 -3.45 -25.73 11.10
N LEU A 21 -2.71 -25.50 12.17
CA LEU A 21 -3.27 -25.15 13.48
C LEU A 21 -4.02 -23.80 13.42
N LEU A 22 -3.49 -22.84 12.68
CA LEU A 22 -4.15 -21.56 12.49
C LEU A 22 -5.46 -21.70 11.71
N ILE A 23 -5.45 -22.47 10.61
CA ILE A 23 -6.66 -22.74 9.81
C ILE A 23 -7.71 -23.45 10.69
N LEU A 24 -7.32 -24.46 11.48
CA LEU A 24 -8.22 -25.10 12.43
C LEU A 24 -8.81 -24.11 13.44
N LYS A 25 -7.98 -23.25 14.01
CA LYS A 25 -8.43 -22.21 14.95
C LYS A 25 -9.39 -21.21 14.30
N MET A 26 -9.17 -20.85 13.04
CA MET A 26 -10.08 -19.98 12.28
C MET A 26 -11.40 -20.68 11.92
N THR A 27 -11.35 -21.97 11.56
CA THR A 27 -12.52 -22.76 11.16
C THR A 27 -13.44 -23.07 12.34
N PHE A 28 -12.86 -23.36 13.52
CA PHE A 28 -13.61 -23.78 14.70
C PHE A 28 -13.62 -22.70 15.80
N GLY A 29 -12.98 -21.54 15.55
CA GLY A 29 -13.07 -20.40 16.45
C GLY A 29 -14.47 -19.80 16.43
N LYS A 30 -14.91 -19.26 17.57
CA LYS A 30 -16.14 -18.44 17.59
C LYS A 30 -16.00 -17.30 16.59
N GLU A 31 -17.12 -16.96 15.90
CA GLU A 31 -17.18 -15.78 15.04
C GLU A 31 -16.53 -14.59 15.74
N GLY A 32 -15.58 -13.96 15.07
CA GLY A 32 -14.78 -12.93 15.66
C GLY A 32 -15.61 -11.69 15.97
N GLU A 33 -15.20 -10.95 16.97
CA GLU A 33 -15.74 -9.62 17.23
C GLU A 33 -15.72 -8.80 15.94
N SER A 34 -16.77 -8.02 15.71
CA SER A 34 -16.84 -7.07 14.58
C SER A 34 -15.61 -6.19 14.60
N ILE A 35 -14.83 -6.23 13.54
CA ILE A 35 -13.63 -5.41 13.40
C ILE A 35 -14.09 -4.04 12.94
N ALA A 36 -13.88 -3.03 13.79
CA ALA A 36 -14.17 -1.64 13.43
C ALA A 36 -12.89 -0.95 12.93
N PRO A 37 -12.93 -0.24 11.81
CA PRO A 37 -11.79 0.56 11.36
C PRO A 37 -11.54 1.72 12.31
N ILE A 38 -10.28 1.93 12.67
CA ILE A 38 -9.84 3.07 13.47
C ILE A 38 -9.35 4.14 12.50
N PHE A 39 -10.11 5.22 12.38
CA PHE A 39 -9.78 6.33 11.50
C PHE A 39 -8.98 7.42 12.21
N LYS A 40 -8.15 8.11 11.43
CA LYS A 40 -7.46 9.33 11.79
C LYS A 40 -7.51 10.29 10.61
N GLU A 41 -7.86 11.54 10.86
CA GLU A 41 -7.83 12.61 9.88
C GLU A 41 -6.72 13.59 10.23
N ILE A 42 -5.92 14.02 9.26
CA ILE A 42 -4.95 15.10 9.42
C ILE A 42 -5.37 16.31 8.59
N ASN A 43 -5.05 17.50 9.10
CA ASN A 43 -5.38 18.79 8.48
C ASN A 43 -6.87 18.90 8.11
N SER A 44 -7.76 18.57 9.04
CA SER A 44 -9.23 18.64 8.87
C SER A 44 -9.73 20.05 8.58
N ASP A 45 -8.94 21.06 8.92
CA ASP A 45 -9.19 22.48 8.67
C ASP A 45 -9.01 22.91 7.21
N VAL A 46 -8.35 22.08 6.38
CA VAL A 46 -8.18 22.34 4.95
C VAL A 46 -9.51 22.11 4.23
N ASP A 47 -10.02 23.15 3.57
CA ASP A 47 -11.21 23.04 2.73
C ASP A 47 -10.81 22.82 1.27
N ASN A 48 -11.04 21.63 0.78
CA ASN A 48 -10.76 21.24 -0.61
C ASN A 48 -12.03 21.30 -1.49
N GLY A 49 -13.15 21.79 -0.98
CA GLY A 49 -14.43 21.73 -1.66
C GLY A 49 -14.96 20.29 -1.78
N SER A 50 -15.55 19.95 -2.91
CA SER A 50 -16.10 18.61 -3.15
C SER A 50 -15.28 17.85 -4.19
N TYR A 51 -14.74 16.70 -3.79
CA TYR A 51 -14.04 15.78 -4.69
C TYR A 51 -14.98 14.68 -5.23
N SER A 52 -14.71 14.27 -6.46
CA SER A 52 -15.26 13.06 -7.06
C SER A 52 -14.20 11.97 -7.07
N TYR A 53 -14.52 10.81 -6.51
CA TYR A 53 -13.64 9.65 -6.49
C TYR A 53 -14.08 8.66 -7.57
N PRO A 54 -13.28 8.47 -8.64
CA PRO A 54 -13.65 7.59 -9.74
C PRO A 54 -13.80 6.14 -9.27
N LYS A 55 -14.82 5.45 -9.75
CA LYS A 55 -15.03 4.02 -9.52
C LYS A 55 -14.12 3.18 -10.42
N VAL A 56 -12.84 3.32 -10.27
CA VAL A 56 -11.81 2.56 -10.97
C VAL A 56 -10.81 1.99 -9.98
N ILE A 57 -10.45 0.71 -10.16
CA ILE A 57 -9.45 0.02 -9.36
C ILE A 57 -8.26 -0.31 -10.25
N TRP A 58 -7.07 0.04 -9.78
CA TRP A 58 -5.79 -0.22 -10.40
C TRP A 58 -5.06 -1.31 -9.63
N LEU A 59 -4.76 -2.41 -10.32
CA LEU A 59 -3.96 -3.53 -9.85
C LEU A 59 -2.80 -3.71 -10.83
N TYR A 60 -1.62 -4.04 -10.33
CA TYR A 60 -0.45 -4.22 -11.18
C TYR A 60 0.35 -5.46 -10.77
N TRP A 61 0.73 -6.24 -11.77
CA TRP A 61 1.72 -7.31 -11.65
C TRP A 61 2.67 -7.23 -12.84
N HIS A 62 3.98 -7.17 -12.58
CA HIS A 62 4.97 -6.84 -13.62
C HIS A 62 4.99 -7.83 -14.80
N SER A 63 4.78 -9.14 -14.54
CA SER A 63 4.78 -10.19 -15.57
C SER A 63 3.36 -10.48 -16.05
N HIS A 64 3.22 -10.74 -17.34
CA HIS A 64 1.98 -11.26 -17.92
C HIS A 64 1.91 -12.80 -17.80
N ASP A 65 3.04 -13.48 -17.99
CA ASP A 65 3.08 -14.95 -18.13
C ASP A 65 3.30 -15.66 -16.80
N ASP A 66 3.93 -14.98 -15.84
CA ASP A 66 4.22 -15.53 -14.50
C ASP A 66 3.42 -14.77 -13.42
N ILE A 67 2.11 -15.06 -13.40
CA ILE A 67 1.20 -14.54 -12.37
C ILE A 67 0.95 -15.64 -11.34
N PRO A 68 1.40 -15.46 -10.08
CA PRO A 68 1.13 -16.43 -9.01
C PRO A 68 -0.38 -16.67 -8.83
N GLU A 69 -0.74 -17.90 -8.49
CA GLU A 69 -2.15 -18.29 -8.26
C GLU A 69 -2.81 -17.40 -7.20
N VAL A 70 -2.11 -17.09 -6.12
CA VAL A 70 -2.62 -16.19 -5.08
C VAL A 70 -2.99 -14.81 -5.63
N VAL A 71 -2.24 -14.27 -6.58
CA VAL A 71 -2.55 -12.99 -7.22
C VAL A 71 -3.82 -13.10 -8.06
N ARG A 72 -3.97 -14.17 -8.84
CA ARG A 72 -5.20 -14.43 -9.62
C ARG A 72 -6.42 -14.49 -8.72
N LEU A 73 -6.35 -15.27 -7.63
CA LEU A 73 -7.41 -15.35 -6.64
C LEU A 73 -7.76 -13.99 -6.02
N CYS A 74 -6.76 -13.18 -5.68
CA CYS A 74 -6.99 -11.85 -5.13
C CYS A 74 -7.69 -10.93 -6.14
N VAL A 75 -7.24 -10.94 -7.40
CA VAL A 75 -7.85 -10.14 -8.49
C VAL A 75 -9.30 -10.55 -8.72
N ASP A 76 -9.61 -11.85 -8.74
CA ASP A 76 -10.98 -12.34 -8.93
C ASP A 76 -11.88 -11.97 -7.75
N ARG A 77 -11.35 -11.98 -6.53
CA ARG A 77 -12.10 -11.47 -5.37
C ARG A 77 -12.40 -9.97 -5.48
N VAL A 78 -11.44 -9.16 -5.93
CA VAL A 78 -11.69 -7.74 -6.17
C VAL A 78 -12.84 -7.54 -7.15
N ARG A 79 -12.88 -8.29 -8.26
CA ARG A 79 -13.99 -8.24 -9.22
C ARG A 79 -15.32 -8.67 -8.61
N THR A 80 -15.29 -9.66 -7.74
CA THR A 80 -16.50 -10.18 -7.06
C THR A 80 -17.07 -9.18 -6.05
N PHE A 81 -16.20 -8.59 -5.21
CA PHE A 81 -16.63 -7.68 -4.14
C PHE A 81 -16.86 -6.24 -4.59
N CYS A 82 -16.30 -5.85 -5.73
CA CYS A 82 -16.40 -4.49 -6.25
C CYS A 82 -17.03 -4.46 -7.65
N PRO A 83 -18.24 -5.01 -7.86
CA PRO A 83 -18.86 -5.12 -9.18
C PRO A 83 -19.15 -3.76 -9.84
N ASP A 84 -19.31 -2.71 -9.03
CA ASP A 84 -19.56 -1.34 -9.51
C ASP A 84 -18.30 -0.61 -9.95
N TYR A 85 -17.13 -1.23 -9.80
CA TYR A 85 -15.84 -0.63 -10.17
C TYR A 85 -15.32 -1.21 -11.48
N LYS A 86 -14.74 -0.35 -12.31
CA LYS A 86 -13.91 -0.80 -13.43
C LYS A 86 -12.58 -1.30 -12.87
N VAL A 87 -12.34 -2.61 -12.92
CA VAL A 87 -11.10 -3.23 -12.42
C VAL A 87 -10.09 -3.36 -13.56
N ASN A 88 -8.99 -2.62 -13.49
CA ASN A 88 -7.87 -2.70 -14.43
C ASN A 88 -6.74 -3.49 -13.76
N PHE A 89 -6.48 -4.69 -14.25
CA PHE A 89 -5.33 -5.50 -13.86
C PHE A 89 -4.25 -5.39 -14.93
N LEU A 90 -3.21 -4.62 -14.62
CA LEU A 90 -2.19 -4.17 -15.56
C LEU A 90 -0.88 -4.94 -15.37
N ASN A 91 -0.06 -4.97 -16.41
CA ASN A 91 1.29 -5.51 -16.42
C ASN A 91 2.26 -4.54 -17.14
N ALA A 92 3.52 -4.95 -17.29
CA ALA A 92 4.54 -4.10 -17.92
C ALA A 92 4.23 -3.70 -19.37
N SER A 93 3.42 -4.49 -20.09
CA SER A 93 3.02 -4.16 -21.48
C SER A 93 1.77 -3.29 -21.50
N SER A 94 0.70 -3.68 -20.79
CA SER A 94 -0.58 -2.99 -20.80
C SER A 94 -0.59 -1.64 -20.09
N ILE A 95 0.38 -1.37 -19.23
CA ILE A 95 0.51 -0.08 -18.54
C ILE A 95 0.64 1.10 -19.54
N ASN A 96 1.27 0.86 -20.68
CA ASN A 96 1.51 1.88 -21.71
C ASN A 96 0.22 2.38 -22.38
N GLU A 97 -0.91 1.67 -22.24
CA GLU A 97 -2.22 2.14 -22.69
C GLU A 97 -2.76 3.30 -21.83
N TYR A 98 -2.26 3.43 -20.60
CA TYR A 98 -2.74 4.40 -19.61
C TYR A 98 -1.76 5.53 -19.36
N ILE A 99 -0.48 5.20 -19.20
CA ILE A 99 0.58 6.16 -18.88
C ILE A 99 1.82 5.90 -19.71
N THR A 100 2.54 6.96 -20.04
CA THR A 100 3.88 6.86 -20.63
C THR A 100 4.89 6.82 -19.51
N LEU A 101 5.50 5.66 -19.28
CA LEU A 101 6.55 5.54 -18.27
C LEU A 101 7.84 6.19 -18.75
N PRO A 102 8.50 7.02 -17.94
CA PRO A 102 9.86 7.43 -18.21
C PRO A 102 10.81 6.24 -18.08
N ASP A 103 12.03 6.40 -18.55
CA ASP A 103 13.07 5.37 -18.43
C ASP A 103 13.53 5.27 -16.96
N ILE A 104 12.86 4.39 -16.21
CA ILE A 104 13.20 4.15 -14.81
C ILE A 104 14.43 3.26 -14.73
N PRO A 105 15.49 3.65 -13.97
CA PRO A 105 16.72 2.89 -13.89
C PRO A 105 16.51 1.41 -13.57
N ASP A 106 17.14 0.52 -14.36
CA ASP A 106 17.02 -0.94 -14.18
C ASP A 106 17.65 -1.44 -12.86
N SER A 107 18.54 -0.64 -12.27
CA SER A 107 19.11 -0.92 -10.95
C SER A 107 18.08 -0.86 -9.81
N LEU A 108 16.94 -0.19 -10.02
CA LEU A 108 15.89 -0.07 -9.00
C LEU A 108 15.01 -1.33 -8.94
N PRO A 109 14.67 -1.80 -7.73
CA PRO A 109 13.77 -2.93 -7.53
C PRO A 109 12.41 -2.72 -8.23
N LEU A 110 11.81 -3.82 -8.73
CA LEU A 110 10.46 -3.80 -9.32
C LEU A 110 9.39 -3.18 -8.40
N ALA A 111 9.56 -3.31 -7.08
CA ALA A 111 8.67 -2.69 -6.12
C ALA A 111 8.69 -1.16 -6.21
N ILE A 112 9.86 -0.55 -6.38
CA ILE A 112 10.00 0.92 -6.55
C ILE A 112 9.40 1.36 -7.89
N LYS A 113 9.59 0.57 -8.96
CA LYS A 113 8.91 0.83 -10.24
C LYS A 113 7.39 0.80 -10.08
N ALA A 114 6.85 -0.18 -9.34
CA ALA A 114 5.43 -0.27 -9.04
C ALA A 114 4.93 0.91 -8.17
N ASP A 115 5.75 1.39 -7.23
CA ASP A 115 5.45 2.59 -6.43
C ASP A 115 5.30 3.83 -7.31
N TYR A 116 6.13 3.97 -8.32
CA TYR A 116 6.06 5.07 -9.26
C TYR A 116 4.81 4.97 -10.17
N ILE A 117 4.56 3.79 -10.73
CA ILE A 117 3.37 3.49 -11.57
C ILE A 117 2.08 3.83 -10.83
N ARG A 118 1.98 3.43 -9.57
CA ARG A 118 0.85 3.67 -8.68
C ARG A 118 0.51 5.15 -8.59
N LEU A 119 1.50 5.98 -8.32
CA LEU A 119 1.30 7.41 -8.16
C LEU A 119 0.97 8.09 -9.49
N MET A 120 1.57 7.66 -10.60
CA MET A 120 1.23 8.17 -11.94
C MET A 120 -0.22 7.87 -12.32
N LEU A 121 -0.71 6.64 -12.07
CA LEU A 121 -2.10 6.27 -12.36
C LEU A 121 -3.07 7.07 -11.51
N LEU A 122 -2.79 7.20 -10.22
CA LEU A 122 -3.64 7.94 -9.30
C LEU A 122 -3.63 9.44 -9.56
N GLU A 123 -2.50 10.03 -9.92
CA GLU A 123 -2.41 11.45 -10.29
C GLU A 123 -3.27 11.74 -11.52
N LYS A 124 -3.15 10.91 -12.56
CA LYS A 124 -3.83 11.14 -13.83
C LYS A 124 -5.31 10.79 -13.79
N TYR A 125 -5.68 9.69 -13.14
CA TYR A 125 -7.03 9.13 -13.24
C TYR A 125 -7.78 9.08 -11.91
N GLY A 126 -7.10 9.26 -10.78
CA GLY A 126 -7.69 9.00 -9.46
C GLY A 126 -8.11 7.54 -9.28
N GLY A 127 -9.08 7.32 -8.39
CA GLY A 127 -9.64 6.01 -8.10
C GLY A 127 -8.90 5.29 -6.99
N VAL A 128 -8.84 3.97 -7.07
CA VAL A 128 -8.31 3.09 -6.03
C VAL A 128 -7.10 2.35 -6.56
N TRP A 129 -5.96 2.50 -5.93
CA TRP A 129 -4.84 1.58 -6.09
C TRP A 129 -4.89 0.51 -5.00
N MET A 130 -4.68 -0.75 -5.39
CA MET A 130 -4.51 -1.87 -4.47
C MET A 130 -3.31 -2.71 -4.90
N ALA A 131 -2.50 -3.18 -3.95
CA ALA A 131 -1.54 -4.23 -4.25
C ALA A 131 -2.28 -5.51 -4.69
N SER A 132 -1.85 -6.13 -5.79
CA SER A 132 -2.55 -7.25 -6.42
C SER A 132 -2.58 -8.55 -5.58
N SER A 133 -1.87 -8.59 -4.46
CA SER A 133 -1.88 -9.69 -3.48
C SER A 133 -2.80 -9.43 -2.27
N ILE A 134 -3.61 -8.37 -2.30
CA ILE A 134 -4.61 -8.11 -1.26
C ILE A 134 -5.80 -9.04 -1.45
N PHE A 135 -6.09 -9.83 -0.41
CA PHE A 135 -7.24 -10.71 -0.36
C PHE A 135 -8.41 -10.01 0.31
N LEU A 136 -9.34 -9.49 -0.49
CA LEU A 136 -10.54 -8.80 0.00
C LEU A 136 -11.50 -9.77 0.69
N ASN A 137 -11.99 -9.40 1.88
CA ASN A 137 -13.05 -10.10 2.58
C ASN A 137 -14.42 -9.42 2.39
N GLU A 138 -14.41 -8.12 2.14
CA GLU A 138 -15.58 -7.29 1.87
C GLU A 138 -15.19 -6.14 0.93
N ASP A 139 -16.16 -5.41 0.41
CA ASP A 139 -15.90 -4.17 -0.32
C ASP A 139 -15.35 -3.08 0.63
N PHE A 140 -15.00 -1.95 0.07
CA PHE A 140 -14.53 -0.79 0.85
C PHE A 140 -15.56 0.36 0.91
N GLY A 141 -16.85 0.02 0.85
CA GLY A 141 -17.93 0.98 1.01
C GLY A 141 -17.89 1.73 2.36
N TRP A 142 -17.30 1.11 3.38
CA TRP A 142 -17.03 1.75 4.67
C TRP A 142 -16.08 2.96 4.55
N ILE A 143 -15.12 2.95 3.62
CA ILE A 143 -14.25 4.09 3.34
C ILE A 143 -15.04 5.18 2.60
N SER A 144 -15.88 4.78 1.63
CA SER A 144 -16.65 5.71 0.81
C SER A 144 -17.62 6.57 1.63
N LYS A 145 -18.03 6.10 2.81
CA LYS A 145 -18.86 6.87 3.75
C LYS A 145 -18.07 7.96 4.49
N MET A 146 -16.77 7.77 4.63
CA MET A 146 -15.88 8.65 5.41
C MET A 146 -15.08 9.60 4.52
N ILE A 147 -14.63 9.13 3.36
CA ILE A 147 -13.88 9.94 2.42
C ILE A 147 -14.82 10.90 1.70
N ARG A 148 -14.59 12.19 1.83
CA ARG A 148 -15.42 13.23 1.21
C ARG A 148 -14.54 14.21 0.43
N ASN A 149 -14.02 15.21 1.12
CA ASN A 149 -13.16 16.25 0.55
C ASN A 149 -11.69 16.04 0.95
N HIS A 150 -11.25 14.78 1.04
CA HIS A 150 -9.87 14.43 1.36
C HIS A 150 -9.03 14.32 0.10
N ASP A 151 -7.79 14.75 0.17
CA ASP A 151 -6.82 14.58 -0.92
C ASP A 151 -6.50 13.11 -1.18
N ALA A 152 -6.56 12.29 -0.14
CA ALA A 152 -6.46 10.84 -0.26
C ALA A 152 -7.02 10.12 0.97
N PHE A 153 -7.35 8.83 0.79
CA PHE A 153 -7.40 7.83 1.84
C PHE A 153 -6.20 6.90 1.70
N VAL A 154 -5.55 6.61 2.83
CA VAL A 154 -4.45 5.66 2.93
C VAL A 154 -4.49 4.92 4.27
N PHE A 155 -3.78 3.80 4.36
CA PHE A 155 -3.50 3.19 5.66
C PHE A 155 -2.24 3.80 6.27
N TYR A 156 -2.15 3.79 7.59
CA TYR A 156 -0.90 4.05 8.29
C TYR A 156 -0.37 2.78 8.96
N SER A 157 0.95 2.67 9.02
CA SER A 157 1.63 1.59 9.72
C SER A 157 1.61 1.83 11.22
N ASP A 158 0.88 1.00 11.97
CA ASP A 158 0.82 1.08 13.43
C ASP A 158 2.19 0.81 14.08
N GLU A 159 3.01 -0.06 13.48
CA GLU A 159 4.34 -0.40 14.00
C GLU A 159 5.36 0.72 13.78
N CYS A 160 5.26 1.40 12.65
CA CYS A 160 6.18 2.46 12.28
C CYS A 160 5.78 3.82 12.86
N THR A 161 4.49 4.04 13.14
CA THR A 161 3.97 5.32 13.61
C THR A 161 4.12 5.47 15.12
N ILE A 162 4.78 6.55 15.55
CA ILE A 162 4.87 6.98 16.95
C ILE A 162 3.90 8.15 17.17
N ALA A 163 3.91 9.11 16.25
CA ALA A 163 3.14 10.34 16.33
C ALA A 163 1.98 10.32 15.32
N LEU A 164 0.75 10.36 15.83
CA LEU A 164 -0.47 10.29 15.02
C LEU A 164 -0.85 11.62 14.34
N ASP A 165 -0.17 12.69 14.61
CA ASP A 165 -0.26 13.96 13.87
C ASP A 165 0.53 13.94 12.55
N GLY A 166 1.42 12.95 12.37
CA GLY A 166 2.13 12.66 11.14
C GLY A 166 2.32 11.15 10.95
N PRO A 167 1.23 10.38 10.70
CA PRO A 167 1.31 8.93 10.61
C PRO A 167 2.19 8.47 9.46
N ILE A 168 2.87 7.33 9.60
CA ILE A 168 3.66 6.73 8.53
C ILE A 168 2.72 6.11 7.48
N THR A 169 2.64 6.77 6.34
CA THR A 169 1.75 6.41 5.23
C THR A 169 2.19 5.10 4.57
N GLU A 170 1.29 4.15 4.48
CA GLU A 170 1.47 2.93 3.68
C GLU A 170 0.97 3.15 2.26
N ASN A 171 1.56 2.45 1.30
CA ASN A 171 1.29 2.69 -0.12
C ASN A 171 0.58 1.54 -0.84
N TRP A 172 0.29 0.45 -0.15
CA TRP A 172 -0.32 -0.74 -0.75
C TRP A 172 -1.82 -0.60 -1.07
N PHE A 173 -2.51 0.39 -0.45
CA PHE A 173 -3.90 0.73 -0.73
C PHE A 173 -4.08 2.25 -0.63
N ILE A 174 -4.53 2.87 -1.71
CA ILE A 174 -4.73 4.33 -1.79
C ILE A 174 -6.03 4.60 -2.54
N ILE A 175 -6.87 5.50 -2.02
CA ILE A 175 -7.98 6.09 -2.77
C ILE A 175 -7.70 7.58 -2.94
N SER A 176 -7.84 8.09 -4.16
CA SER A 176 -7.68 9.53 -4.42
C SER A 176 -8.67 10.05 -5.44
N PRO A 177 -9.04 11.35 -5.36
CA PRO A 177 -9.74 12.01 -6.45
C PRO A 177 -8.77 12.23 -7.64
N ILE A 178 -9.33 12.55 -8.81
CA ILE A 178 -8.53 13.03 -9.95
C ILE A 178 -7.87 14.34 -9.54
N GLY A 179 -6.59 14.49 -9.87
CA GLY A 179 -5.86 15.73 -9.64
C GLY A 179 -5.57 16.03 -8.16
N SER A 180 -5.56 15.00 -7.31
CA SER A 180 -5.20 15.13 -5.89
C SER A 180 -3.90 15.89 -5.71
N PRO A 181 -3.89 17.03 -4.98
CA PRO A 181 -2.65 17.79 -4.73
C PRO A 181 -1.65 16.98 -3.91
N PHE A 182 -2.11 16.11 -3.00
CA PHE A 182 -1.24 15.21 -2.24
C PHE A 182 -0.56 14.19 -3.15
N ILE A 183 -1.32 13.48 -4.00
CA ILE A 183 -0.75 12.48 -4.92
C ILE A 183 0.22 13.14 -5.90
N LYS A 184 -0.11 14.33 -6.41
CA LYS A 184 0.77 15.10 -7.30
C LYS A 184 2.09 15.49 -6.62
N ALA A 185 2.03 15.96 -5.38
CA ALA A 185 3.22 16.31 -4.61
C ALA A 185 4.06 15.06 -4.28
N TRP A 186 3.39 13.96 -3.91
CA TRP A 186 4.05 12.68 -3.63
C TRP A 186 4.76 12.11 -4.86
N LEU A 187 4.08 12.08 -6.01
CA LEU A 187 4.69 11.67 -7.28
C LEU A 187 5.90 12.54 -7.64
N LYS A 188 5.77 13.87 -7.50
CA LYS A 188 6.88 14.81 -7.78
C LYS A 188 8.09 14.52 -6.90
N GLU A 189 7.90 14.35 -5.60
CA GLU A 189 9.00 14.06 -4.67
C GLU A 189 9.64 12.70 -4.94
N LEU A 190 8.82 11.67 -5.18
CA LEU A 190 9.34 10.35 -5.56
C LEU A 190 10.10 10.39 -6.90
N SER A 191 9.64 11.20 -7.87
CA SER A 191 10.35 11.41 -9.14
C SER A 191 11.74 12.01 -8.93
N LEU A 192 11.85 13.04 -8.10
CA LEU A 192 13.13 13.65 -7.77
C LEU A 192 14.11 12.65 -7.14
N CYS A 193 13.60 11.73 -6.33
CA CYS A 193 14.40 10.66 -5.75
C CYS A 193 14.83 9.62 -6.81
N ILE A 194 13.89 9.07 -7.57
CA ILE A 194 14.13 7.96 -8.50
C ILE A 194 15.08 8.37 -9.63
N PHE A 195 14.98 9.59 -10.12
CA PHE A 195 15.79 10.13 -11.22
C PHE A 195 17.01 10.95 -10.77
N SER A 196 17.33 10.90 -9.47
CA SER A 196 18.60 11.45 -8.97
C SER A 196 19.78 10.57 -9.37
N GLU A 197 21.01 11.09 -9.26
CA GLU A 197 22.22 10.32 -9.50
C GLU A 197 22.37 9.12 -8.56
N ASP A 198 21.87 9.24 -7.32
CA ASP A 198 21.91 8.18 -6.31
C ASP A 198 20.56 8.09 -5.57
N PRO A 199 19.57 7.35 -6.12
CA PRO A 199 18.25 7.23 -5.52
C PRO A 199 18.25 6.68 -4.08
N VAL A 200 19.13 5.73 -3.78
CA VAL A 200 19.20 5.10 -2.44
C VAL A 200 19.67 6.09 -1.38
N ASN A 201 20.58 6.99 -1.75
CA ASN A 201 21.13 8.00 -0.86
C ASN A 201 20.46 9.38 -0.98
N TYR A 202 19.46 9.54 -1.85
CA TYR A 202 18.74 10.79 -2.02
C TYR A 202 18.20 11.35 -0.68
N TYR A 203 17.69 10.49 0.18
CA TYR A 203 17.19 10.87 1.51
C TYR A 203 18.22 10.70 2.64
N SER A 204 19.52 10.64 2.35
CA SER A 204 20.57 10.39 3.37
C SER A 204 20.53 11.32 4.59
N SER A 205 20.08 12.56 4.43
CA SER A 205 19.97 13.53 5.53
C SER A 205 18.82 13.26 6.51
N ILE A 206 17.79 12.50 6.10
CA ILE A 206 16.56 12.31 6.88
C ILE A 206 16.20 10.85 7.13
N LYS A 207 16.64 9.90 6.29
CA LYS A 207 16.17 8.50 6.31
C LYS A 207 16.54 7.72 7.57
N TYR A 208 17.45 8.23 8.40
CA TYR A 208 17.83 7.64 9.68
C TYR A 208 17.48 8.54 10.87
N ASP A 209 16.92 9.72 10.63
CA ASP A 209 16.46 10.60 11.71
C ASP A 209 15.09 10.12 12.22
N LYS A 210 15.06 9.53 13.40
CA LYS A 210 13.82 9.04 14.02
C LYS A 210 12.79 10.13 14.30
N LYS A 211 13.19 11.38 14.42
CA LYS A 211 12.25 12.50 14.53
C LYS A 211 11.52 12.74 13.20
N TYR A 212 12.14 12.32 12.10
CA TYR A 212 11.59 12.47 10.76
C TYR A 212 10.84 11.20 10.33
N VAL A 213 11.49 10.04 10.34
CA VAL A 213 10.95 8.76 9.82
C VAL A 213 10.37 7.85 10.89
N GLN A 214 10.36 8.27 12.16
CA GLN A 214 9.82 7.53 13.30
C GLN A 214 10.45 6.12 13.39
N ASN A 215 9.64 5.05 13.48
CA ASN A 215 10.13 3.68 13.55
C ASN A 215 10.22 3.00 12.18
N LEU A 216 10.24 3.76 11.06
CA LEU A 216 10.38 3.18 9.74
C LEU A 216 11.65 2.33 9.67
N THR A 217 11.50 1.08 9.24
CA THR A 217 12.60 0.14 9.03
C THR A 217 12.95 0.07 7.53
N LYS A 218 14.16 -0.38 7.18
CA LYS A 218 14.62 -0.54 5.79
C LYS A 218 14.45 0.72 4.93
N PRO A 219 14.93 1.89 5.38
CA PRO A 219 14.69 3.15 4.67
C PRO A 219 15.27 3.16 3.25
N ASP A 220 16.34 2.42 2.96
CA ASP A 220 16.92 2.33 1.62
C ASP A 220 15.99 1.63 0.59
N TYR A 221 15.03 0.85 1.07
CA TYR A 221 14.01 0.18 0.26
C TYR A 221 12.69 0.96 0.21
N LEU A 222 12.35 1.67 1.28
CA LEU A 222 11.04 2.33 1.45
C LEU A 222 11.07 3.80 0.99
N LEU A 223 11.68 4.09 -0.17
CA LEU A 223 11.81 5.44 -0.71
C LEU A 223 10.46 6.12 -0.90
N CYS A 224 9.45 5.37 -1.34
CA CYS A 224 8.08 5.87 -1.49
C CYS A 224 7.46 6.31 -0.15
N TYR A 225 7.75 5.62 0.94
CA TYR A 225 7.29 6.01 2.28
C TYR A 225 7.98 7.30 2.74
N ILE A 226 9.30 7.40 2.54
CA ILE A 226 10.05 8.62 2.92
C ILE A 226 9.60 9.83 2.11
N SER A 227 9.31 9.65 0.81
CA SER A 227 8.77 10.73 -0.03
C SER A 227 7.42 11.23 0.48
N ALA A 228 6.52 10.33 0.92
CA ALA A 228 5.25 10.71 1.54
C ALA A 228 5.46 11.50 2.84
N ILE A 229 6.35 11.01 3.73
CA ILE A 229 6.67 11.68 4.99
C ILE A 229 7.18 13.10 4.73
N LYS A 230 8.10 13.25 3.78
CA LYS A 230 8.67 14.54 3.42
C LYS A 230 7.59 15.51 2.94
N VAL A 231 6.78 15.08 1.99
CA VAL A 231 5.69 15.90 1.41
C VAL A 231 4.68 16.33 2.49
N LEU A 232 4.28 15.42 3.38
CA LEU A 232 3.33 15.70 4.45
C LEU A 232 3.88 16.62 5.56
N LYS A 233 5.21 16.66 5.72
CA LYS A 233 5.86 17.61 6.64
C LYS A 233 6.05 19.01 6.04
N GLU A 234 6.22 19.09 4.73
CA GLU A 234 6.50 20.34 4.02
C GLU A 234 5.23 21.08 3.59
N SER A 235 4.09 20.38 3.50
CA SER A 235 2.82 20.95 3.04
C SER A 235 1.63 20.33 3.75
N LYS A 236 0.55 21.12 3.86
CA LYS A 236 -0.70 20.65 4.46
C LYS A 236 -1.58 20.00 3.41
N PHE A 237 -1.94 18.75 3.61
CA PHE A 237 -2.92 18.00 2.83
C PHE A 237 -3.94 17.39 3.76
N LYS A 238 -5.21 17.38 3.35
CA LYS A 238 -6.27 16.74 4.10
C LYS A 238 -6.32 15.26 3.76
N VAL A 239 -5.77 14.42 4.62
CA VAL A 239 -5.66 12.98 4.39
C VAL A 239 -6.45 12.22 5.43
N LEU A 240 -7.28 11.27 4.94
CA LEU A 240 -7.99 10.32 5.78
C LEU A 240 -7.14 9.05 5.90
N TYR A 241 -6.85 8.66 7.12
CA TYR A 241 -6.11 7.45 7.45
C TYR A 241 -7.01 6.40 8.10
N ALA A 242 -6.68 5.12 7.90
CA ALA A 242 -7.12 4.04 8.76
C ALA A 242 -5.91 3.28 9.31
N SER A 243 -6.04 2.75 10.53
CA SER A 243 -5.04 1.87 11.13
C SER A 243 -4.94 0.57 10.35
N SER A 244 -3.74 0.22 9.87
CA SER A 244 -3.48 -1.07 9.22
C SER A 244 -3.79 -2.23 10.15
N LYS A 245 -3.45 -2.09 11.44
CA LYS A 245 -3.70 -3.11 12.46
C LYS A 245 -5.19 -3.36 12.65
N SER A 246 -6.02 -2.31 12.54
CA SER A 246 -7.46 -2.44 12.80
C SER A 246 -8.19 -3.25 11.72
N VAL A 247 -7.81 -3.10 10.43
CA VAL A 247 -8.51 -3.76 9.31
C VAL A 247 -7.55 -4.33 8.25
N GLY A 248 -6.64 -3.55 7.70
CA GLY A 248 -5.82 -3.94 6.55
C GLY A 248 -4.92 -5.14 6.81
N HIS A 249 -4.22 -5.14 7.92
CA HIS A 249 -3.33 -6.22 8.37
C HIS A 249 -3.86 -6.95 9.60
N TYR A 250 -5.18 -6.86 9.87
CA TYR A 250 -5.80 -7.42 11.06
C TYR A 250 -5.38 -8.87 11.34
N PHE A 251 -5.41 -9.75 10.34
CA PHE A 251 -5.04 -11.15 10.53
C PHE A 251 -3.55 -11.32 10.86
N ASN A 252 -2.69 -10.50 10.28
CA ASN A 252 -1.26 -10.54 10.59
C ASN A 252 -1.01 -10.21 12.06
N TYR A 253 -1.67 -9.18 12.57
CA TYR A 253 -1.53 -8.77 13.98
C TYR A 253 -2.20 -9.75 14.94
N LYS A 254 -3.44 -10.16 14.65
CA LYS A 254 -4.22 -11.06 15.51
C LYS A 254 -3.55 -12.42 15.68
N TYR A 255 -2.97 -12.95 14.61
CA TYR A 255 -2.39 -14.29 14.61
C TYR A 255 -0.86 -14.28 14.63
N GLN A 256 -0.25 -13.10 14.80
CA GLN A 256 1.21 -12.91 14.79
C GLN A 256 1.85 -13.56 13.56
N PHE A 257 1.25 -13.34 12.40
CA PHE A 257 1.69 -13.88 11.12
C PHE A 257 2.92 -13.10 10.67
N ASN A 258 4.10 -13.48 11.14
CA ASN A 258 5.35 -13.00 10.58
C ASN A 258 5.55 -13.68 9.23
N GLY A 259 5.09 -13.05 8.17
CA GLY A 259 5.29 -13.45 6.78
C GLY A 259 6.74 -13.21 6.33
N SER A 260 7.70 -13.78 7.04
CA SER A 260 9.11 -13.78 6.64
C SER A 260 9.51 -15.14 6.08
#